data_c03ed59b781e313ea8aa6784a27a9ec0
#
_entry.id   c03ed59b781e313ea8aa6784a27a9ec0
#
_cell.length_a   1.000
_cell.length_b   1.000
_cell.length_c   1.000
_cell.angle_alpha   90.00
_cell.angle_beta   90.00
_cell.angle_gamma   90.00
#
_symmetry.space_group_name_H-M   'P 1'
#
loop_
_entity.id
_entity.type
_entity.pdbx_description
1 polymer ?
#
loop_
_entity_poly.entity_id
_entity_poly.type
_entity_poly.pdbx_seq_one_letter_code
_entity_poly.pdbx_strand_id
1 'polypeptide(L)'
;MKSIFYILSLSFGLIIGSCNVPQAEEKTVTIDPNYNPEAKLDSMGIVLPQPPTPVANFVNSVQTGNLLFLSGNGPLKANGKFITGKLGADLTIEEGYEAARLTGINQLGVLKSALGDLSRVKRIVRVTGMVNASPNFTQQPSVVNGFSDLMVAVFGEKGKHTRAAVGMGSLPFNIAVEIDLIVEIE
;
A
#
# COMPACT_ATOMS: atom_id res chain seq x y z
N MET A 1 13.58 -44.07 74.49
CA MET A 1 13.00 -42.85 74.05
C MET A 1 13.25 -42.74 72.53
N LYS A 2 12.23 -42.98 71.67
CA LYS A 2 12.37 -42.93 70.27
C LYS A 2 11.60 -41.68 69.78
N SER A 3 12.34 -40.68 69.28
CA SER A 3 11.78 -39.46 68.69
C SER A 3 11.38 -39.71 67.23
N ILE A 4 10.10 -39.51 66.92
CA ILE A 4 9.55 -39.62 65.55
C ILE A 4 9.56 -38.22 64.98
N PHE A 5 10.32 -37.99 63.87
CA PHE A 5 10.28 -36.77 63.08
C PHE A 5 9.18 -36.90 61.99
N TYR A 6 8.20 -36.07 62.12
CA TYR A 6 7.22 -35.90 61.01
C TYR A 6 7.76 -34.88 59.99
N ILE A 7 8.00 -35.35 58.76
CA ILE A 7 8.33 -34.49 57.60
C ILE A 7 7.00 -34.07 56.96
N LEU A 8 6.68 -32.80 57.07
CA LEU A 8 5.54 -32.18 56.40
C LEU A 8 5.94 -31.79 54.98
N SER A 9 5.53 -32.54 53.98
CA SER A 9 5.77 -32.21 52.57
C SER A 9 4.70 -31.21 52.09
N LEU A 10 5.15 -29.98 51.85
CA LEU A 10 4.31 -28.90 51.28
C LEU A 10 4.33 -29.01 49.73
N SER A 11 3.26 -29.54 49.15
CA SER A 11 3.08 -29.60 47.72
C SER A 11 2.64 -28.23 47.21
N PHE A 12 3.53 -27.51 46.55
CA PHE A 12 3.21 -26.24 45.88
C PHE A 12 2.62 -26.55 44.50
N GLY A 13 1.30 -26.50 44.36
CA GLY A 13 0.62 -26.66 43.10
C GLY A 13 0.81 -25.42 42.20
N LEU A 14 1.56 -25.58 41.13
CA LEU A 14 1.73 -24.56 40.11
C LEU A 14 0.46 -24.52 39.23
N ILE A 15 -0.42 -23.53 39.43
CA ILE A 15 -1.58 -23.28 38.58
C ILE A 15 -1.05 -22.55 37.33
N ILE A 16 -0.85 -23.29 36.24
CA ILE A 16 -0.57 -22.71 34.92
C ILE A 16 -1.91 -22.21 34.35
N GLY A 17 -2.21 -20.94 34.56
CA GLY A 17 -3.30 -20.25 33.91
C GLY A 17 -3.04 -20.19 32.41
N SER A 18 -3.77 -20.99 31.63
CA SER A 18 -3.77 -20.91 30.16
C SER A 18 -4.47 -19.61 29.77
N CYS A 19 -3.71 -18.57 29.42
CA CYS A 19 -4.26 -17.40 28.76
C CYS A 19 -4.72 -17.82 27.35
N ASN A 20 -6.00 -18.09 27.18
CA ASN A 20 -6.63 -18.16 25.87
C ASN A 20 -6.61 -16.74 25.26
N VAL A 21 -5.60 -16.44 24.46
CA VAL A 21 -5.63 -15.29 23.56
C VAL A 21 -6.63 -15.61 22.46
N PRO A 22 -7.70 -14.82 22.28
CA PRO A 22 -8.60 -15.04 21.16
C PRO A 22 -7.78 -14.93 19.86
N GLN A 23 -7.66 -16.04 19.13
CA GLN A 23 -7.14 -16.02 17.78
C GLN A 23 -8.14 -15.20 16.94
N ALA A 24 -7.68 -14.04 16.42
CA ALA A 24 -8.46 -13.30 15.45
C ALA A 24 -8.76 -14.25 14.28
N GLU A 25 -10.03 -14.49 14.00
CA GLU A 25 -10.46 -15.24 12.82
C GLU A 25 -9.89 -14.52 11.60
N GLU A 26 -8.91 -15.14 10.96
CA GLU A 26 -8.42 -14.74 9.66
C GLU A 26 -9.57 -14.94 8.68
N LYS A 27 -10.28 -13.84 8.36
CA LYS A 27 -11.32 -13.88 7.33
C LYS A 27 -10.67 -14.38 6.06
N THR A 28 -10.92 -15.63 5.72
CA THR A 28 -10.57 -16.21 4.42
C THR A 28 -11.29 -15.38 3.36
N VAL A 29 -10.53 -14.50 2.71
CA VAL A 29 -11.00 -13.74 1.55
C VAL A 29 -11.19 -14.75 0.43
N THR A 30 -12.44 -15.04 0.08
CA THR A 30 -12.76 -15.82 -1.12
C THR A 30 -12.37 -14.98 -2.33
N ILE A 31 -11.20 -15.30 -2.89
CA ILE A 31 -10.73 -14.69 -4.14
C ILE A 31 -11.44 -15.44 -5.26
N ASP A 32 -12.17 -14.71 -6.12
CA ASP A 32 -12.67 -15.27 -7.36
C ASP A 32 -11.47 -15.79 -8.18
N PRO A 33 -11.37 -17.11 -8.45
CA PRO A 33 -10.24 -17.66 -9.19
C PRO A 33 -10.19 -17.16 -10.64
N ASN A 34 -11.28 -16.57 -11.16
CA ASN A 34 -11.37 -15.98 -12.50
C ASN A 34 -11.14 -14.46 -12.48
N TYR A 35 -10.82 -13.87 -11.34
CA TYR A 35 -10.61 -12.43 -11.26
C TYR A 35 -9.37 -12.01 -12.06
N ASN A 36 -9.60 -11.18 -13.07
CA ASN A 36 -8.56 -10.67 -13.97
C ASN A 36 -8.43 -9.13 -13.81
N PRO A 37 -7.33 -8.64 -13.18
CA PRO A 37 -7.09 -7.22 -13.00
C PRO A 37 -7.01 -6.45 -14.32
N GLU A 38 -6.47 -7.05 -15.37
CA GLU A 38 -6.31 -6.40 -16.67
C GLU A 38 -7.67 -6.22 -17.38
N ALA A 39 -8.52 -7.25 -17.36
CA ALA A 39 -9.90 -7.12 -17.84
C ALA A 39 -10.69 -6.07 -17.04
N LYS A 40 -10.37 -5.93 -15.74
CA LYS A 40 -10.97 -4.86 -14.92
C LYS A 40 -10.51 -3.48 -15.37
N LEU A 41 -9.22 -3.29 -15.65
CA LEU A 41 -8.68 -2.04 -16.20
C LEU A 41 -9.34 -1.68 -17.54
N ASP A 42 -9.46 -2.66 -18.44
CA ASP A 42 -10.13 -2.49 -19.73
C ASP A 42 -11.59 -2.03 -19.56
N SER A 43 -12.33 -2.66 -18.61
CA SER A 43 -13.72 -2.27 -18.32
C SER A 43 -13.84 -0.85 -17.73
N MET A 44 -12.78 -0.32 -17.14
CA MET A 44 -12.68 1.04 -16.63
C MET A 44 -12.14 2.04 -17.66
N GLY A 45 -11.80 1.57 -18.88
CA GLY A 45 -11.19 2.39 -19.93
C GLY A 45 -9.78 2.88 -19.59
N ILE A 46 -9.06 2.17 -18.70
CA ILE A 46 -7.71 2.55 -18.26
C ILE A 46 -6.67 1.84 -19.12
N VAL A 47 -5.90 2.65 -19.85
CA VAL A 47 -4.72 2.20 -20.57
C VAL A 47 -3.48 2.49 -19.71
N LEU A 48 -2.71 1.45 -19.40
CA LEU A 48 -1.51 1.59 -18.58
C LEU A 48 -0.37 2.22 -19.40
N PRO A 49 0.30 3.25 -18.85
CA PRO A 49 1.47 3.83 -19.51
C PRO A 49 2.68 2.90 -19.37
N GLN A 50 3.62 3.01 -20.31
CA GLN A 50 4.96 2.47 -20.09
C GLN A 50 5.67 3.30 -19.02
N PRO A 51 6.33 2.66 -18.03
CA PRO A 51 7.05 3.40 -17.00
C PRO A 51 8.22 4.18 -17.62
N PRO A 52 8.49 5.40 -17.15
CA PRO A 52 9.63 6.16 -17.62
C PRO A 52 10.95 5.47 -17.22
N THR A 53 11.99 5.65 -18.04
CA THR A 53 13.34 5.25 -17.66
C THR A 53 13.80 6.10 -16.48
N PRO A 54 14.36 5.50 -15.42
CA PRO A 54 14.93 6.25 -14.31
C PRO A 54 16.00 7.24 -14.76
N VAL A 55 15.95 8.46 -14.21
CA VAL A 55 16.86 9.56 -14.60
C VAL A 55 18.11 9.63 -13.72
N ALA A 56 18.28 8.71 -12.76
CA ALA A 56 19.41 8.65 -11.84
C ALA A 56 19.73 7.19 -11.47
N ASN A 57 20.63 6.98 -10.51
CA ASN A 57 21.05 5.64 -10.06
C ASN A 57 20.01 4.98 -9.13
N PHE A 58 18.81 4.73 -9.66
CA PHE A 58 17.76 3.93 -9.03
C PHE A 58 17.00 3.14 -10.10
N VAL A 59 16.14 2.24 -9.69
CA VAL A 59 15.28 1.43 -10.56
C VAL A 59 13.81 1.61 -10.19
N ASN A 60 12.90 1.32 -11.10
CA ASN A 60 11.45 1.47 -10.85
C ASN A 60 10.93 0.46 -9.82
N SER A 61 11.57 -0.71 -9.72
CA SER A 61 11.21 -1.72 -8.74
C SER A 61 12.37 -2.64 -8.39
N VAL A 62 12.32 -3.23 -7.18
CA VAL A 62 13.26 -4.27 -6.70
C VAL A 62 12.45 -5.41 -6.10
N GLN A 63 12.74 -6.63 -6.54
CA GLN A 63 12.16 -7.84 -5.95
C GLN A 63 13.10 -8.44 -4.92
N THR A 64 12.53 -8.85 -3.77
CA THR A 64 13.22 -9.66 -2.76
C THR A 64 12.25 -10.74 -2.24
N GLY A 65 12.59 -12.01 -2.48
CA GLY A 65 11.66 -13.11 -2.23
C GLY A 65 10.35 -12.91 -3.02
N ASN A 66 9.23 -12.95 -2.34
CA ASN A 66 7.90 -12.71 -2.90
C ASN A 66 7.41 -11.26 -2.73
N LEU A 67 8.28 -10.33 -2.34
CA LEU A 67 7.95 -8.91 -2.22
C LEU A 67 8.58 -8.11 -3.36
N LEU A 68 7.78 -7.26 -3.96
CA LEU A 68 8.20 -6.27 -4.96
C LEU A 68 8.04 -4.86 -4.36
N PHE A 69 9.15 -4.14 -4.27
CA PHE A 69 9.21 -2.76 -3.81
C PHE A 69 9.22 -1.85 -5.02
N LEU A 70 8.30 -0.90 -5.08
CA LEU A 70 8.24 0.09 -6.15
C LEU A 70 8.73 1.44 -5.64
N SER A 71 9.55 2.11 -6.46
CA SER A 71 9.99 3.47 -6.20
C SER A 71 8.83 4.45 -6.19
N GLY A 72 9.01 5.59 -5.51
CA GLY A 72 8.05 6.69 -5.53
C GLY A 72 7.76 7.17 -6.95
N ASN A 73 6.48 7.35 -7.25
CA ASN A 73 6.00 7.85 -8.53
C ASN A 73 5.06 9.03 -8.33
N GLY A 74 5.05 9.95 -9.29
CA GLY A 74 4.16 11.11 -9.29
C GLY A 74 3.04 11.01 -10.34
N PRO A 75 2.13 11.99 -10.38
CA PRO A 75 0.99 12.05 -11.29
C PRO A 75 1.42 12.51 -12.69
N LEU A 76 2.13 11.67 -13.43
CA LEU A 76 2.59 11.94 -14.80
C LEU A 76 1.44 11.73 -15.79
N LYS A 77 1.10 12.79 -16.54
CA LYS A 77 0.08 12.76 -17.59
C LYS A 77 0.66 12.16 -18.89
N ALA A 78 -0.21 11.71 -19.77
CA ALA A 78 0.17 11.17 -21.10
C ALA A 78 0.96 12.16 -21.98
N ASN A 79 0.83 13.46 -21.74
CA ASN A 79 1.60 14.51 -22.44
C ASN A 79 2.99 14.78 -21.84
N GLY A 80 3.45 13.96 -20.90
CA GLY A 80 4.75 14.07 -20.24
C GLY A 80 4.82 15.15 -19.15
N LYS A 81 3.73 15.81 -18.78
CA LYS A 81 3.68 16.82 -17.71
C LYS A 81 3.09 16.25 -16.43
N PHE A 82 3.66 16.60 -15.29
CA PHE A 82 3.09 16.28 -13.98
C PHE A 82 1.90 17.18 -13.62
N ILE A 83 1.02 16.68 -12.75
CA ILE A 83 0.14 17.53 -11.95
C ILE A 83 0.99 18.10 -10.81
N THR A 84 1.09 19.41 -10.72
CA THR A 84 1.95 20.13 -9.79
C THR A 84 1.16 21.10 -8.93
N GLY A 85 1.69 21.44 -7.76
CA GLY A 85 1.09 22.39 -6.82
C GLY A 85 0.90 21.82 -5.42
N LYS A 86 0.61 22.71 -4.47
CA LYS A 86 0.36 22.38 -3.07
C LYS A 86 -1.13 22.23 -2.77
N LEU A 87 -1.49 21.12 -2.13
CA LEU A 87 -2.83 20.90 -1.58
C LEU A 87 -3.11 21.91 -0.47
N GLY A 88 -4.29 22.52 -0.55
CA GLY A 88 -4.71 23.56 0.38
C GLY A 88 -4.12 24.96 0.08
N ALA A 89 -3.45 25.13 -1.06
CA ALA A 89 -3.01 26.43 -1.59
C ALA A 89 -3.31 26.52 -3.09
N ASP A 90 -2.68 25.66 -3.91
CA ASP A 90 -2.78 25.69 -5.36
C ASP A 90 -3.84 24.72 -5.89
N LEU A 91 -4.09 23.63 -5.16
CA LEU A 91 -4.97 22.53 -5.55
C LEU A 91 -6.02 22.24 -4.50
N THR A 92 -7.21 21.84 -4.96
CA THR A 92 -8.30 21.33 -4.12
C THR A 92 -8.06 19.88 -3.70
N ILE A 93 -8.87 19.36 -2.79
CA ILE A 93 -8.84 17.94 -2.37
C ILE A 93 -9.17 17.03 -3.55
N GLU A 94 -10.15 17.40 -4.34
CA GLU A 94 -10.62 16.66 -5.52
C GLU A 94 -9.53 16.57 -6.58
N GLU A 95 -8.83 17.66 -6.86
CA GLU A 95 -7.69 17.68 -7.79
C GLU A 95 -6.52 16.82 -7.25
N GLY A 96 -6.31 16.85 -5.93
CA GLY A 96 -5.35 15.97 -5.26
C GLY A 96 -5.73 14.48 -5.34
N TYR A 97 -7.02 14.16 -5.15
CA TYR A 97 -7.54 12.80 -5.33
C TYR A 97 -7.28 12.28 -6.74
N GLU A 98 -7.58 13.08 -7.78
CA GLU A 98 -7.31 12.71 -9.17
C GLU A 98 -5.80 12.60 -9.46
N ALA A 99 -4.97 13.44 -8.85
CA ALA A 99 -3.51 13.31 -8.93
C ALA A 99 -3.04 11.99 -8.31
N ALA A 100 -3.55 11.61 -7.14
CA ALA A 100 -3.22 10.33 -6.49
C ALA A 100 -3.74 9.13 -7.31
N ARG A 101 -4.93 9.23 -7.91
CA ARG A 101 -5.47 8.22 -8.82
C ARG A 101 -4.60 8.03 -10.07
N LEU A 102 -4.17 9.13 -10.69
CA LEU A 102 -3.24 9.09 -11.84
C LEU A 102 -1.89 8.47 -11.46
N THR A 103 -1.38 8.80 -10.28
CA THR A 103 -0.17 8.16 -9.74
C THR A 103 -0.36 6.64 -9.59
N GLY A 104 -1.55 6.20 -9.18
CA GLY A 104 -1.91 4.78 -9.13
C GLY A 104 -1.88 4.11 -10.51
N ILE A 105 -2.38 4.78 -11.55
CA ILE A 105 -2.31 4.28 -12.94
C ILE A 105 -0.84 4.14 -13.38
N ASN A 106 0.01 5.11 -13.06
CA ASN A 106 1.44 5.06 -13.36
C ASN A 106 2.14 3.90 -12.63
N GLN A 107 1.82 3.68 -11.36
CA GLN A 107 2.34 2.54 -10.58
C GLN A 107 1.86 1.18 -11.10
N LEU A 108 0.62 1.09 -11.58
CA LEU A 108 0.13 -0.12 -12.25
C LEU A 108 0.90 -0.39 -13.56
N GLY A 109 1.33 0.65 -14.28
CA GLY A 109 2.23 0.53 -15.43
C GLY A 109 3.59 -0.06 -15.03
N VAL A 110 4.17 0.39 -13.91
CA VAL A 110 5.40 -0.18 -13.35
C VAL A 110 5.21 -1.65 -12.97
N LEU A 111 4.12 -1.99 -12.28
CA LEU A 111 3.78 -3.37 -11.92
C LEU A 111 3.66 -4.26 -13.16
N LYS A 112 2.92 -3.81 -14.17
CA LYS A 112 2.76 -4.55 -15.43
C LYS A 112 4.09 -4.79 -16.13
N SER A 113 4.95 -3.77 -16.18
CA SER A 113 6.29 -3.89 -16.77
C SER A 113 7.19 -4.86 -16.00
N ALA A 114 7.12 -4.86 -14.67
CA ALA A 114 7.93 -5.74 -13.82
C ALA A 114 7.46 -7.19 -13.82
N LEU A 115 6.14 -7.41 -13.84
CA LEU A 115 5.54 -8.74 -13.66
C LEU A 115 5.15 -9.42 -14.98
N GLY A 116 4.93 -8.66 -16.04
CA GLY A 116 4.36 -9.16 -17.30
C GLY A 116 2.84 -9.38 -17.22
N ASP A 117 2.32 -9.79 -16.06
CA ASP A 117 0.90 -10.04 -15.81
C ASP A 117 0.50 -9.57 -14.40
N LEU A 118 -0.53 -8.74 -14.30
CA LEU A 118 -1.02 -8.22 -13.02
C LEU A 118 -1.76 -9.28 -12.19
N SER A 119 -2.16 -10.40 -12.77
CA SER A 119 -2.75 -11.52 -12.01
C SER A 119 -1.77 -12.11 -11.00
N ARG A 120 -0.46 -11.95 -11.21
CA ARG A 120 0.61 -12.34 -10.29
C ARG A 120 0.65 -11.52 -9.00
N VAL A 121 -0.10 -10.43 -8.91
CA VAL A 121 -0.27 -9.69 -7.65
C VAL A 121 -1.11 -10.51 -6.69
N LYS A 122 -0.48 -10.95 -5.61
CA LYS A 122 -1.15 -11.66 -4.52
C LYS A 122 -1.82 -10.69 -3.56
N ARG A 123 -1.19 -9.54 -3.27
CA ARG A 123 -1.70 -8.50 -2.37
C ARG A 123 -0.92 -7.20 -2.52
N ILE A 124 -1.59 -6.06 -2.42
CA ILE A 124 -0.93 -4.80 -2.07
C ILE A 124 -0.69 -4.82 -0.56
N VAL A 125 0.57 -4.72 -0.14
CA VAL A 125 0.94 -4.86 1.29
C VAL A 125 0.92 -3.50 1.99
N ARG A 126 1.62 -2.53 1.40
CA ARG A 126 1.78 -1.20 1.98
C ARG A 126 1.78 -0.13 0.90
N VAL A 127 1.23 1.02 1.24
CA VAL A 127 1.27 2.25 0.45
C VAL A 127 1.75 3.40 1.34
N THR A 128 2.70 4.19 0.86
CA THR A 128 3.09 5.47 1.45
C THR A 128 2.70 6.58 0.49
N GLY A 129 1.70 7.37 0.86
CA GLY A 129 1.26 8.53 0.09
C GLY A 129 1.82 9.81 0.70
N MET A 130 2.69 10.48 -0.03
CA MET A 130 3.29 11.78 0.30
C MET A 130 2.56 12.87 -0.47
N VAL A 131 2.00 13.83 0.24
CA VAL A 131 1.19 14.91 -0.32
C VAL A 131 1.94 16.22 -0.18
N ASN A 132 2.19 16.93 -1.28
CA ASN A 132 2.75 18.27 -1.27
C ASN A 132 1.68 19.21 -0.70
N ALA A 133 1.83 19.60 0.57
CA ALA A 133 0.78 20.23 1.35
C ALA A 133 1.19 21.59 1.91
N SER A 134 0.25 22.51 1.98
CA SER A 134 0.41 23.73 2.77
C SER A 134 0.47 23.39 4.27
N PRO A 135 1.08 24.25 5.12
CA PRO A 135 1.30 23.92 6.54
C PRO A 135 0.04 23.55 7.33
N ASN A 136 -1.11 24.11 6.95
CA ASN A 136 -2.38 23.90 7.64
C ASN A 136 -3.28 22.85 6.97
N PHE A 137 -2.81 22.18 5.91
CA PHE A 137 -3.58 21.14 5.23
C PHE A 137 -3.53 19.85 6.02
N THR A 138 -4.69 19.29 6.37
CA THR A 138 -4.82 18.07 7.20
C THR A 138 -5.61 16.96 6.51
N GLN A 139 -5.97 17.13 5.23
CA GLN A 139 -6.79 16.19 4.46
C GLN A 139 -5.97 15.26 3.55
N GLN A 140 -4.71 14.96 3.92
CA GLN A 140 -3.87 14.02 3.19
C GLN A 140 -4.54 12.66 2.95
N PRO A 141 -5.27 12.06 3.94
CA PRO A 141 -5.99 10.82 3.71
C PRO A 141 -7.01 10.91 2.56
N SER A 142 -7.75 12.02 2.46
CA SER A 142 -8.75 12.24 1.40
C SER A 142 -8.11 12.29 0.02
N VAL A 143 -6.94 12.90 -0.10
CA VAL A 143 -6.13 12.93 -1.32
C VAL A 143 -5.66 11.52 -1.70
N VAL A 144 -5.04 10.80 -0.77
CA VAL A 144 -4.46 9.48 -1.04
C VAL A 144 -5.54 8.41 -1.28
N ASN A 145 -6.80 8.67 -0.91
CA ASN A 145 -7.92 7.80 -1.26
C ASN A 145 -8.00 7.56 -2.77
N GLY A 146 -7.68 8.54 -3.63
CA GLY A 146 -7.66 8.34 -5.08
C GLY A 146 -6.80 7.17 -5.55
N PHE A 147 -5.66 6.97 -4.90
CA PHE A 147 -4.81 5.80 -5.13
C PHE A 147 -5.42 4.52 -4.55
N SER A 148 -5.83 4.56 -3.28
CA SER A 148 -6.34 3.38 -2.57
C SER A 148 -7.61 2.82 -3.21
N ASP A 149 -8.54 3.70 -3.60
CA ASP A 149 -9.80 3.31 -4.25
C ASP A 149 -9.53 2.67 -5.61
N LEU A 150 -8.54 3.17 -6.36
CA LEU A 150 -8.11 2.53 -7.61
C LEU A 150 -7.55 1.12 -7.36
N MET A 151 -6.68 0.94 -6.35
CA MET A 151 -6.12 -0.38 -6.03
C MET A 151 -7.22 -1.38 -5.66
N VAL A 152 -8.20 -0.95 -4.85
CA VAL A 152 -9.34 -1.81 -4.48
C VAL A 152 -10.24 -2.07 -5.70
N ALA A 153 -10.47 -1.09 -6.56
CA ALA A 153 -11.25 -1.29 -7.78
C ALA A 153 -10.59 -2.31 -8.73
N VAL A 154 -9.25 -2.28 -8.85
CA VAL A 154 -8.48 -3.15 -9.76
C VAL A 154 -8.20 -4.52 -9.17
N PHE A 155 -7.96 -4.66 -7.87
CA PHE A 155 -7.53 -5.92 -7.23
C PHE A 155 -8.55 -6.48 -6.22
N GLY A 156 -9.69 -5.83 -6.02
CA GLY A 156 -10.69 -6.24 -5.02
C GLY A 156 -10.09 -6.28 -3.61
N GLU A 157 -10.34 -7.33 -2.86
CA GLU A 157 -9.79 -7.50 -1.50
C GLU A 157 -8.25 -7.54 -1.47
N LYS A 158 -7.60 -8.01 -2.53
CA LYS A 158 -6.13 -7.99 -2.67
C LYS A 158 -5.57 -6.55 -2.76
N GLY A 159 -6.39 -5.58 -3.15
CA GLY A 159 -6.05 -4.16 -3.21
C GLY A 159 -6.10 -3.43 -1.87
N LYS A 160 -6.73 -3.99 -0.84
CA LYS A 160 -6.72 -3.43 0.51
C LYS A 160 -5.34 -3.57 1.15
N HIS A 161 -4.82 -2.46 1.68
CA HIS A 161 -3.43 -2.36 2.11
C HIS A 161 -3.27 -1.55 3.39
N THR A 162 -2.13 -1.72 4.07
CA THR A 162 -1.71 -0.79 5.12
C THR A 162 -1.25 0.51 4.50
N ARG A 163 -1.52 1.67 5.13
CA ARG A 163 -1.25 2.98 4.53
C ARG A 163 -0.70 3.99 5.52
N ALA A 164 0.26 4.80 5.06
CA ALA A 164 0.56 6.10 5.62
C ALA A 164 0.19 7.18 4.58
N ALA A 165 -0.48 8.27 5.02
CA ALA A 165 -0.76 9.46 4.24
C ALA A 165 -0.18 10.65 5.00
N VAL A 166 0.87 11.26 4.46
CA VAL A 166 1.66 12.29 5.15
C VAL A 166 1.75 13.57 4.32
N GLY A 167 1.76 14.73 5.00
CA GLY A 167 2.01 16.02 4.37
C GLY A 167 3.51 16.29 4.28
N MET A 168 3.97 16.70 3.11
CA MET A 168 5.35 17.09 2.84
C MET A 168 5.43 18.59 2.59
N GLY A 169 6.45 19.23 3.15
CA GLY A 169 6.71 20.67 2.93
C GLY A 169 7.04 20.99 1.47
N SER A 170 7.59 20.02 0.73
CA SER A 170 7.83 20.08 -0.72
C SER A 170 8.01 18.66 -1.26
N LEU A 171 7.73 18.49 -2.55
CA LEU A 171 8.06 17.28 -3.32
C LEU A 171 8.90 17.66 -4.55
N PRO A 172 9.72 16.74 -5.11
CA PRO A 172 10.50 16.99 -6.32
C PRO A 172 9.60 17.53 -7.44
N PHE A 173 10.12 18.45 -8.24
CA PHE A 173 9.40 19.08 -9.37
C PHE A 173 8.06 19.73 -8.99
N ASN A 174 7.84 20.02 -7.70
CA ASN A 174 6.58 20.54 -7.16
C ASN A 174 5.37 19.67 -7.49
N ILE A 175 5.56 18.33 -7.64
CA ILE A 175 4.43 17.42 -7.90
C ILE A 175 3.44 17.43 -6.74
N ALA A 176 2.16 17.20 -7.06
CA ALA A 176 1.07 17.27 -6.07
C ALA A 176 1.16 16.13 -5.04
N VAL A 177 1.52 14.93 -5.49
CA VAL A 177 1.67 13.73 -4.67
C VAL A 177 2.83 12.88 -5.17
N GLU A 178 3.42 12.08 -4.27
CA GLU A 178 4.34 10.99 -4.61
C GLU A 178 3.92 9.76 -3.82
N ILE A 179 3.88 8.60 -4.46
CA ILE A 179 3.40 7.37 -3.82
C ILE A 179 4.34 6.21 -4.15
N ASP A 180 4.84 5.55 -3.11
CA ASP A 180 5.51 4.26 -3.18
C ASP A 180 4.62 3.13 -2.65
N LEU A 181 4.94 1.89 -3.00
CA LEU A 181 4.20 0.73 -2.51
C LEU A 181 5.06 -0.54 -2.45
N ILE A 182 4.62 -1.46 -1.61
CA ILE A 182 5.15 -2.82 -1.49
C ILE A 182 4.03 -3.78 -1.88
N VAL A 183 4.35 -4.73 -2.75
CA VAL A 183 3.41 -5.71 -3.30
C VAL A 183 3.91 -7.12 -3.02
N GLU A 184 3.04 -8.00 -2.53
CA GLU A 184 3.29 -9.44 -2.49
C GLU A 184 2.88 -10.05 -3.82
N ILE A 185 3.76 -10.89 -4.37
CA ILE A 185 3.59 -11.54 -5.68
C ILE A 185 3.71 -13.07 -5.55
N GLU A 186 3.20 -13.76 -6.57
CA GLU A 186 3.36 -15.21 -6.73
C GLU A 186 4.75 -15.57 -7.26
#